data_f965bbe23c3ec8c7db6f0389d7362345
#
_entry.id   f965bbe23c3ec8c7db6f0389d7362345
#
_cell.length_a   1.000
_cell.length_b   1.000
_cell.length_c   1.000
_cell.angle_alpha   90.00
_cell.angle_beta   90.00
_cell.angle_gamma   90.00
#
_symmetry.space_group_name_H-M   'P 1'
#
loop_
_entity.id
_entity.type
_entity.pdbx_description
1 polymer ?
#
loop_
_entity_poly.entity_id
_entity_poly.type
_entity_poly.pdbx_seq_one_letter_code
_entity_poly.pdbx_strand_id
1 'polypeptide(L)'
;MTQFDFKKLVDAEYLLNNRTNNNVVVIDARGGMLEEGSLMYDKAIVVDWTDISLLGEFGGEDLGKLLSKENYQQIFSKLGITDESEVLVYGFTMPEQGFGDEARVLYTFSYAGFDNIKFIDGGFKQVEKLGFNKKYVPTTDRIDVSDVVRSEATQNEKAIYTDELLSKIGNTDVQIIDTRLEVEYNGRVIYGENKAGHIPGAISLPFNSLVDSNGFLKSREVLEKYVTDKGLDKNKLQVTYCTTGVRASYVAVILEELGFTVRNYEPSFARYANVGEVVLD
;
A
#
# COMPACT_ATOMS: atom_id res chain seq x y z
N MET A 1 -0.49 24.36 12.70
CA MET A 1 -1.36 23.25 12.24
C MET A 1 -1.26 23.21 10.72
N THR A 2 -0.43 22.34 10.21
CA THR A 2 -0.43 22.00 8.78
C THR A 2 -1.74 21.27 8.51
N GLN A 3 -2.67 21.95 7.87
CA GLN A 3 -3.91 21.35 7.42
C GLN A 3 -3.50 20.43 6.27
N PHE A 4 -3.48 19.12 6.52
CA PHE A 4 -3.21 18.16 5.45
C PHE A 4 -4.31 18.28 4.39
N ASP A 5 -3.91 18.48 3.15
CA ASP A 5 -4.82 18.51 2.01
C ASP A 5 -5.40 17.12 1.68
N PHE A 6 -4.99 16.09 2.42
CA PHE A 6 -5.38 14.69 2.25
C PHE A 6 -6.09 14.15 3.49
N LYS A 7 -7.22 13.49 3.28
CA LYS A 7 -8.07 12.95 4.37
C LYS A 7 -7.44 11.75 5.07
N LYS A 8 -6.63 10.98 4.34
CA LYS A 8 -6.01 9.74 4.81
C LYS A 8 -4.60 9.94 5.37
N LEU A 9 -4.15 11.18 5.52
CA LEU A 9 -2.79 11.53 5.96
C LEU A 9 -2.82 12.34 7.25
N VAL A 10 -1.94 12.01 8.20
CA VAL A 10 -1.71 12.77 9.44
C VAL A 10 -0.21 12.89 9.71
N ASP A 11 0.19 13.83 10.56
CA ASP A 11 1.56 13.92 11.07
C ASP A 11 1.75 13.06 12.33
N ALA A 12 3.01 12.93 12.76
CA ALA A 12 3.32 12.21 13.98
C ALA A 12 2.82 12.94 15.24
N GLU A 13 2.61 14.25 15.19
CA GLU A 13 2.04 15.03 16.30
C GLU A 13 0.56 14.64 16.54
N TYR A 14 -0.16 14.30 15.48
CA TYR A 14 -1.51 13.75 15.61
C TYR A 14 -1.52 12.46 16.45
N LEU A 15 -0.58 11.54 16.22
CA LEU A 15 -0.41 10.35 17.05
C LEU A 15 -0.11 10.73 18.50
N LEU A 16 0.80 11.67 18.73
CA LEU A 16 1.14 12.14 20.07
C LEU A 16 -0.08 12.66 20.81
N ASN A 17 -0.88 13.50 20.16
CA ASN A 17 -2.07 14.13 20.76
C ASN A 17 -3.19 13.12 21.06
N ASN A 18 -3.21 11.99 20.36
CA ASN A 18 -4.20 10.91 20.54
C ASN A 18 -3.65 9.71 21.31
N ARG A 19 -2.43 9.79 21.87
CA ARG A 19 -1.74 8.67 22.51
C ARG A 19 -2.50 8.04 23.68
N THR A 20 -3.33 8.82 24.38
CA THR A 20 -4.13 8.36 25.52
C THR A 20 -5.57 7.98 25.17
N ASN A 21 -5.96 8.12 23.91
CA ASN A 21 -7.27 7.71 23.42
C ASN A 21 -7.28 6.19 23.23
N ASN A 22 -8.12 5.48 24.01
CA ASN A 22 -8.21 4.03 23.95
C ASN A 22 -8.85 3.49 22.67
N ASN A 23 -9.51 4.35 21.88
CA ASN A 23 -10.09 3.98 20.59
C ASN A 23 -9.07 4.09 19.44
N VAL A 24 -7.85 4.58 19.70
CA VAL A 24 -6.80 4.64 18.70
C VAL A 24 -5.97 3.36 18.70
N VAL A 25 -5.99 2.65 17.58
CA VAL A 25 -5.15 1.48 17.32
C VAL A 25 -3.99 1.90 16.42
N VAL A 26 -2.76 1.59 16.81
CA VAL A 26 -1.57 1.95 16.03
C VAL A 26 -0.98 0.70 15.41
N ILE A 27 -0.75 0.75 14.10
CA ILE A 27 -0.14 -0.34 13.33
C ILE A 27 1.24 0.08 12.84
N ASP A 28 2.21 -0.79 13.09
CA ASP A 28 3.53 -0.74 12.47
C ASP A 28 3.53 -1.68 11.24
N ALA A 29 3.46 -1.10 10.06
CA ALA A 29 3.38 -1.85 8.80
C ALA A 29 4.75 -2.30 8.25
N ARG A 30 5.85 -2.11 9.01
CA ARG A 30 7.19 -2.56 8.58
C ARG A 30 7.37 -4.08 8.58
N GLY A 31 6.46 -4.78 9.20
CA GLY A 31 6.19 -6.21 9.10
C GLY A 31 7.41 -7.12 9.02
N GLY A 32 7.50 -7.84 7.91
CA GLY A 32 8.55 -8.83 7.68
C GLY A 32 9.98 -8.30 7.53
N MET A 33 10.14 -6.97 7.42
CA MET A 33 11.45 -6.32 7.37
C MET A 33 11.91 -5.80 8.74
N LEU A 34 11.07 -5.94 9.79
CA LEU A 34 11.39 -5.51 11.13
C LEU A 34 12.13 -6.63 11.89
N GLU A 35 13.37 -6.38 12.25
CA GLU A 35 14.21 -7.33 13.00
C GLU A 35 13.93 -7.24 14.51
N GLU A 36 14.07 -8.38 15.22
CA GLU A 36 13.97 -8.41 16.67
C GLU A 36 14.97 -7.42 17.30
N GLY A 37 14.48 -6.63 18.28
CA GLY A 37 15.28 -5.59 18.93
C GLY A 37 15.30 -4.24 18.20
N SER A 38 14.73 -4.13 17.00
CA SER A 38 14.51 -2.85 16.33
C SER A 38 13.60 -1.94 17.16
N LEU A 39 13.74 -0.62 17.01
CA LEU A 39 12.82 0.31 17.67
C LEU A 39 11.47 0.33 16.97
N MET A 40 10.40 0.36 17.77
CA MET A 40 9.03 0.56 17.33
C MET A 40 8.29 1.48 18.31
N TYR A 41 7.14 2.04 17.90
CA TYR A 41 6.28 2.77 18.83
C TYR A 41 5.72 1.81 19.88
N ASP A 42 5.73 2.22 21.16
CA ASP A 42 5.48 1.33 22.32
C ASP A 42 4.09 0.67 22.35
N LYS A 43 3.10 1.28 21.70
CA LYS A 43 1.71 0.78 21.61
C LYS A 43 1.34 0.20 20.25
N ALA A 44 2.27 0.16 19.29
CA ALA A 44 1.95 -0.37 17.98
C ALA A 44 1.87 -1.90 17.97
N ILE A 45 1.03 -2.43 17.09
CA ILE A 45 0.98 -3.84 16.71
C ILE A 45 1.62 -3.95 15.33
N VAL A 46 2.56 -4.88 15.17
CA VAL A 46 3.25 -5.10 13.89
C VAL A 46 2.37 -5.97 12.98
N VAL A 47 2.16 -5.48 11.77
CA VAL A 47 1.41 -6.17 10.70
C VAL A 47 2.26 -6.17 9.43
N ASP A 48 2.46 -7.35 8.86
CA ASP A 48 3.04 -7.49 7.53
C ASP A 48 1.94 -7.53 6.47
N TRP A 49 2.21 -7.03 5.26
CA TRP A 49 1.21 -7.10 4.18
C TRP A 49 0.80 -8.55 3.86
N THR A 50 1.67 -9.54 4.14
CA THR A 50 1.34 -10.96 4.00
C THR A 50 0.39 -11.47 5.07
N ASP A 51 0.31 -10.82 6.24
CA ASP A 51 -0.66 -11.17 7.29
C ASP A 51 -2.10 -10.89 6.85
N ILE A 52 -2.27 -9.92 5.95
CA ILE A 52 -3.56 -9.39 5.47
C ILE A 52 -3.85 -9.69 4.00
N SER A 53 -3.15 -10.63 3.39
CA SER A 53 -3.31 -11.02 1.99
C SER A 53 -3.36 -12.54 1.82
N LEU A 54 -3.84 -12.99 0.67
CA LEU A 54 -3.72 -14.38 0.28
C LEU A 54 -2.24 -14.68 0.01
N LEU A 55 -1.79 -15.85 0.43
CA LEU A 55 -0.42 -16.31 0.20
C LEU A 55 -0.36 -17.11 -1.09
N GLY A 56 0.75 -17.01 -1.80
CA GLY A 56 0.99 -17.74 -3.04
C GLY A 56 2.47 -17.71 -3.40
N GLU A 57 2.81 -18.42 -4.49
CA GLU A 57 4.15 -18.39 -5.04
C GLU A 57 4.43 -17.06 -5.77
N PHE A 58 5.68 -16.61 -5.75
CA PHE A 58 6.10 -15.44 -6.52
C PHE A 58 5.81 -15.63 -8.02
N GLY A 59 5.08 -14.68 -8.60
CA GLY A 59 4.59 -14.80 -9.98
C GLY A 59 3.37 -15.70 -10.18
N GLY A 60 2.79 -16.22 -9.09
CA GLY A 60 1.48 -16.88 -9.07
C GLY A 60 0.34 -15.88 -9.08
N GLU A 61 -0.88 -16.36 -9.31
CA GLU A 61 -2.09 -15.53 -9.32
C GLU A 61 -2.54 -15.11 -7.90
N ASP A 62 -2.23 -15.93 -6.90
CA ASP A 62 -2.82 -15.77 -5.56
C ASP A 62 -2.02 -14.82 -4.66
N LEU A 63 -0.71 -14.67 -4.90
CA LEU A 63 0.13 -13.85 -4.04
C LEU A 63 -0.37 -12.39 -4.01
N GLY A 64 -0.68 -11.92 -2.81
CA GLY A 64 -1.11 -10.56 -2.57
C GLY A 64 -2.60 -10.28 -2.78
N LYS A 65 -3.41 -11.24 -3.28
CA LYS A 65 -4.84 -11.05 -3.41
C LYS A 65 -5.49 -10.65 -2.08
N LEU A 66 -6.55 -9.86 -2.16
CA LEU A 66 -7.36 -9.51 -1.01
C LEU A 66 -8.11 -10.73 -0.47
N LEU A 67 -8.24 -10.79 0.84
CA LEU A 67 -9.02 -11.81 1.54
C LEU A 67 -10.52 -11.47 1.51
N SER A 68 -11.35 -12.43 1.87
CA SER A 68 -12.78 -12.19 2.09
C SER A 68 -13.01 -11.17 3.23
N LYS A 69 -14.16 -10.50 3.21
CA LYS A 69 -14.52 -9.55 4.27
C LYS A 69 -14.63 -10.22 5.64
N GLU A 70 -15.04 -11.48 5.67
CA GLU A 70 -15.12 -12.30 6.88
C GLU A 70 -13.74 -12.55 7.50
N ASN A 71 -12.73 -12.77 6.69
CA ASN A 71 -11.34 -12.86 7.15
C ASN A 71 -10.86 -11.54 7.77
N TYR A 72 -11.20 -10.41 7.15
CA TYR A 72 -10.82 -9.10 7.71
C TYR A 72 -11.54 -8.82 9.03
N GLN A 73 -12.78 -9.26 9.25
CA GLN A 73 -13.45 -9.13 10.54
C GLN A 73 -12.71 -9.93 11.63
N GLN A 74 -12.20 -11.11 11.32
CA GLN A 74 -11.36 -11.87 12.26
C GLN A 74 -10.05 -11.13 12.56
N ILE A 75 -9.39 -10.58 11.54
CA ILE A 75 -8.15 -9.80 11.69
C ILE A 75 -8.40 -8.54 12.52
N PHE A 76 -9.49 -7.80 12.27
CA PHE A 76 -9.86 -6.62 13.06
C PHE A 76 -10.08 -6.97 14.54
N SER A 77 -10.76 -8.09 14.81
CA SER A 77 -10.94 -8.58 16.18
C SER A 77 -9.60 -8.85 16.87
N LYS A 78 -8.63 -9.46 16.17
CA LYS A 78 -7.28 -9.72 16.70
C LYS A 78 -6.47 -8.45 16.95
N LEU A 79 -6.71 -7.40 16.16
CA LEU A 79 -6.10 -6.08 16.34
C LEU A 79 -6.80 -5.23 17.39
N GLY A 80 -7.93 -5.70 17.94
CA GLY A 80 -8.75 -4.92 18.86
C GLY A 80 -9.48 -3.76 18.18
N ILE A 81 -9.69 -3.84 16.86
CA ILE A 81 -10.40 -2.83 16.07
C ILE A 81 -11.90 -3.06 16.21
N THR A 82 -12.64 -2.00 16.54
CA THR A 82 -14.10 -1.92 16.64
C THR A 82 -14.61 -0.80 15.72
N ASP A 83 -15.93 -0.69 15.59
CA ASP A 83 -16.57 0.40 14.81
C ASP A 83 -16.25 1.81 15.34
N GLU A 84 -15.84 1.92 16.63
CA GLU A 84 -15.44 3.17 17.24
C GLU A 84 -13.93 3.48 17.10
N SER A 85 -13.16 2.55 16.56
CA SER A 85 -11.71 2.70 16.48
C SER A 85 -11.30 3.69 15.39
N GLU A 86 -10.20 4.39 15.64
CA GLU A 86 -9.39 5.06 14.63
C GLU A 86 -8.06 4.32 14.50
N VAL A 87 -7.69 3.96 13.28
CA VAL A 87 -6.43 3.26 13.01
C VAL A 87 -5.40 4.24 12.45
N LEU A 88 -4.23 4.30 13.08
CA LEU A 88 -3.08 5.05 12.61
C LEU A 88 -1.98 4.06 12.18
N VAL A 89 -1.52 4.19 10.94
CA VAL A 89 -0.53 3.27 10.38
C VAL A 89 0.74 4.03 10.02
N TYR A 90 1.90 3.45 10.30
CA TYR A 90 3.17 3.94 9.78
C TYR A 90 3.99 2.80 9.17
N GLY A 91 4.78 3.13 8.17
CA GLY A 91 5.75 2.24 7.55
C GLY A 91 7.17 2.75 7.68
N PHE A 92 8.07 2.21 6.89
CA PHE A 92 9.40 2.80 6.74
C PHE A 92 9.33 4.16 6.05
N THR A 93 10.31 5.02 6.35
CA THR A 93 10.41 6.32 5.69
C THR A 93 10.90 6.15 4.25
N MET A 94 10.11 6.63 3.29
CA MET A 94 10.54 6.73 1.89
C MET A 94 11.47 7.93 1.67
N PRO A 95 12.28 7.98 0.61
CA PRO A 95 12.55 6.89 -0.34
C PRO A 95 13.63 5.90 0.11
N GLU A 96 14.15 6.04 1.34
CA GLU A 96 15.34 5.31 1.79
C GLU A 96 15.09 3.80 1.95
N GLN A 97 13.98 3.42 2.60
CA GLN A 97 13.65 2.01 2.90
C GLN A 97 12.17 1.66 2.67
N GLY A 98 11.27 2.65 2.56
CA GLY A 98 9.84 2.42 2.50
C GLY A 98 9.36 1.99 1.12
N PHE A 99 8.36 1.11 1.11
CA PHE A 99 7.64 0.67 -0.09
C PHE A 99 6.15 1.09 -0.07
N GLY A 100 5.70 1.84 0.95
CA GLY A 100 4.31 2.22 1.11
C GLY A 100 3.47 1.13 1.77
N ASP A 101 4.07 0.32 2.62
CA ASP A 101 3.39 -0.77 3.35
C ASP A 101 2.24 -0.25 4.22
N GLU A 102 2.37 0.96 4.78
CA GLU A 102 1.31 1.66 5.52
C GLU A 102 0.06 1.90 4.66
N ALA A 103 0.25 2.27 3.40
CA ALA A 103 -0.86 2.46 2.49
C ALA A 103 -1.41 1.12 1.98
N ARG A 104 -0.63 0.04 1.96
CA ARG A 104 -1.16 -1.31 1.70
C ARG A 104 -2.14 -1.72 2.80
N VAL A 105 -1.82 -1.49 4.07
CA VAL A 105 -2.74 -1.74 5.20
C VAL A 105 -4.01 -0.89 5.05
N LEU A 106 -3.86 0.43 4.81
CA LEU A 106 -4.98 1.34 4.61
C LEU A 106 -5.89 0.90 3.46
N TYR A 107 -5.32 0.61 2.30
CA TYR A 107 -6.02 0.15 1.11
C TYR A 107 -6.83 -1.12 1.39
N THR A 108 -6.20 -2.09 2.05
CA THR A 108 -6.82 -3.37 2.42
C THR A 108 -7.96 -3.19 3.41
N PHE A 109 -7.79 -2.36 4.43
CA PHE A 109 -8.82 -2.11 5.45
C PHE A 109 -9.99 -1.31 4.87
N SER A 110 -9.74 -0.33 4.01
CA SER A 110 -10.80 0.39 3.29
C SER A 110 -11.60 -0.55 2.39
N TYR A 111 -10.96 -1.51 1.72
CA TYR A 111 -11.68 -2.57 0.99
C TYR A 111 -12.59 -3.38 1.91
N ALA A 112 -12.13 -3.72 3.11
CA ALA A 112 -12.92 -4.46 4.09
C ALA A 112 -14.09 -3.65 4.69
N GLY A 113 -14.19 -2.36 4.37
CA GLY A 113 -15.24 -1.45 4.86
C GLY A 113 -14.83 -0.65 6.10
N PHE A 114 -13.56 -0.66 6.48
CA PHE A 114 -13.04 0.13 7.59
C PHE A 114 -12.36 1.39 7.07
N ASP A 115 -13.06 2.53 7.11
CA ASP A 115 -12.60 3.78 6.51
C ASP A 115 -11.95 4.76 7.49
N ASN A 116 -12.09 4.54 8.81
CA ASN A 116 -11.46 5.41 9.82
C ASN A 116 -9.99 5.02 10.05
N ILE A 117 -9.23 5.01 8.99
CA ILE A 117 -7.81 4.67 8.96
C ILE A 117 -7.02 5.76 8.23
N LYS A 118 -5.86 6.12 8.79
CA LYS A 118 -4.93 7.12 8.25
C LYS A 118 -3.51 6.62 8.37
N PHE A 119 -2.63 7.05 7.47
CA PHE A 119 -1.21 6.80 7.61
C PHE A 119 -0.44 8.05 8.05
N ILE A 120 0.68 7.82 8.75
CA ILE A 120 1.52 8.87 9.33
C ILE A 120 2.57 9.27 8.29
N ASP A 121 2.52 10.54 7.88
CA ASP A 121 3.45 11.12 6.91
C ASP A 121 4.89 11.12 7.42
N GLY A 122 5.82 10.77 6.53
CA GLY A 122 7.24 10.65 6.86
C GLY A 122 7.61 9.36 7.59
N GLY A 123 6.66 8.44 7.83
CA GLY A 123 6.88 7.10 8.35
C GLY A 123 7.53 7.03 9.72
N PHE A 124 8.18 5.89 10.02
CA PHE A 124 8.75 5.61 11.35
C PHE A 124 9.74 6.67 11.84
N LYS A 125 10.53 7.26 10.96
CA LYS A 125 11.49 8.31 11.35
C LYS A 125 10.84 9.51 12.06
N GLN A 126 9.58 9.81 11.76
CA GLN A 126 8.82 10.87 12.47
C GLN A 126 8.23 10.34 13.78
N VAL A 127 7.72 9.10 13.77
CA VAL A 127 7.19 8.44 14.97
C VAL A 127 8.28 8.25 16.02
N GLU A 128 9.49 7.85 15.63
CA GLU A 128 10.65 7.67 16.51
C GLU A 128 10.98 8.93 17.30
N LYS A 129 10.85 10.11 16.70
CA LYS A 129 11.11 11.40 17.34
C LYS A 129 10.18 11.73 18.50
N LEU A 130 9.01 11.06 18.59
CA LEU A 130 8.08 11.25 19.71
C LEU A 130 8.64 10.72 21.04
N GLY A 131 9.65 9.85 21.01
CA GLY A 131 10.34 9.34 22.20
C GLY A 131 9.60 8.22 22.94
N PHE A 132 8.46 7.73 22.42
CA PHE A 132 7.68 6.62 22.98
C PHE A 132 8.00 5.31 22.27
N ASN A 133 9.25 4.84 22.39
CA ASN A 133 9.74 3.69 21.65
C ASN A 133 10.08 2.54 22.61
N LYS A 134 9.89 1.33 22.12
CA LYS A 134 10.33 0.07 22.74
C LYS A 134 11.10 -0.78 21.74
N LYS A 135 11.75 -1.84 22.23
CA LYS A 135 12.33 -2.88 21.39
C LYS A 135 11.22 -3.83 20.90
N TYR A 136 11.26 -4.13 19.63
CA TYR A 136 10.37 -5.08 18.99
C TYR A 136 10.67 -6.51 19.46
N VAL A 137 9.63 -7.23 19.85
CA VAL A 137 9.67 -8.66 20.21
C VAL A 137 8.62 -9.38 19.36
N PRO A 138 9.04 -10.25 18.39
CA PRO A 138 8.12 -10.86 17.42
C PRO A 138 6.95 -11.63 18.06
N THR A 139 7.19 -12.31 19.17
CA THR A 139 6.18 -13.15 19.85
C THR A 139 5.08 -12.38 20.55
N THR A 140 5.27 -11.08 20.82
CA THR A 140 4.31 -10.27 21.59
C THR A 140 3.79 -9.06 20.82
N ASP A 141 4.55 -8.56 19.86
CA ASP A 141 4.26 -7.30 19.20
C ASP A 141 3.69 -7.47 17.78
N ARG A 142 3.86 -8.66 17.18
CA ARG A 142 3.28 -9.00 15.89
C ARG A 142 1.89 -9.63 16.04
N ILE A 143 0.99 -9.28 15.13
CA ILE A 143 -0.32 -9.94 15.05
C ILE A 143 -0.13 -11.44 14.78
N ASP A 144 -0.90 -12.29 15.51
CA ASP A 144 -0.99 -13.71 15.22
C ASP A 144 -2.27 -14.00 14.42
N VAL A 145 -2.09 -14.34 13.16
CA VAL A 145 -3.16 -14.73 12.21
C VAL A 145 -3.06 -16.19 11.77
N SER A 146 -2.32 -17.02 12.52
CA SER A 146 -2.06 -18.42 12.15
C SER A 146 -3.31 -19.30 12.11
N ASP A 147 -4.36 -18.93 12.87
CA ASP A 147 -5.66 -19.61 12.93
C ASP A 147 -6.69 -19.06 11.92
N VAL A 148 -6.37 -18.00 11.17
CA VAL A 148 -7.27 -17.45 10.14
C VAL A 148 -7.17 -18.31 8.88
N VAL A 149 -8.23 -19.06 8.60
CA VAL A 149 -8.36 -19.81 7.34
C VAL A 149 -8.69 -18.84 6.22
N ARG A 150 -7.70 -18.53 5.40
CA ARG A 150 -7.78 -17.49 4.37
C ARG A 150 -8.62 -17.92 3.19
N SER A 151 -9.56 -17.08 2.78
CA SER A 151 -10.36 -17.21 1.58
C SER A 151 -10.26 -15.95 0.73
N GLU A 152 -10.34 -16.13 -0.59
CA GLU A 152 -10.26 -15.04 -1.57
C GLU A 152 -11.50 -14.16 -1.52
N ALA A 153 -11.33 -12.87 -1.82
CA ALA A 153 -12.41 -11.93 -2.06
C ALA A 153 -13.26 -12.33 -3.27
N THR A 154 -14.57 -12.47 -3.09
CA THR A 154 -15.49 -12.89 -4.17
C THR A 154 -15.94 -11.76 -5.09
N GLN A 155 -15.93 -10.51 -4.60
CA GLN A 155 -16.22 -9.31 -5.39
C GLN A 155 -15.31 -8.19 -4.94
N ASN A 156 -14.77 -7.42 -5.88
CA ASN A 156 -13.75 -6.46 -5.55
C ASN A 156 -13.80 -5.20 -6.43
N GLU A 157 -14.25 -4.11 -5.82
CA GLU A 157 -14.30 -2.81 -6.49
C GLU A 157 -12.92 -2.13 -6.55
N LYS A 158 -11.98 -2.54 -5.68
CA LYS A 158 -10.65 -1.94 -5.56
C LYS A 158 -9.55 -2.72 -6.28
N ALA A 159 -9.74 -4.01 -6.51
CA ALA A 159 -8.73 -4.86 -7.15
C ALA A 159 -9.13 -5.33 -8.55
N ILE A 160 -8.13 -5.63 -9.35
CA ILE A 160 -8.26 -6.28 -10.65
C ILE A 160 -7.29 -7.46 -10.69
N TYR A 161 -7.68 -8.53 -11.37
CA TYR A 161 -6.91 -9.76 -11.51
C TYR A 161 -6.50 -9.99 -12.97
N THR A 162 -5.66 -11.00 -13.22
CA THR A 162 -4.94 -11.15 -14.49
C THR A 162 -5.85 -11.20 -15.70
N ASP A 163 -6.91 -12.03 -15.72
CA ASP A 163 -7.77 -12.17 -16.90
C ASP A 163 -8.51 -10.85 -17.21
N GLU A 164 -8.98 -10.16 -16.18
CA GLU A 164 -9.64 -8.86 -16.36
C GLU A 164 -8.64 -7.80 -16.85
N LEU A 165 -7.41 -7.74 -16.30
CA LEU A 165 -6.39 -6.83 -16.77
C LEU A 165 -6.07 -7.05 -18.25
N LEU A 166 -5.83 -8.32 -18.65
CA LEU A 166 -5.51 -8.67 -20.04
C LEU A 166 -6.62 -8.18 -21.01
N SER A 167 -7.88 -8.24 -20.60
CA SER A 167 -9.01 -7.74 -21.39
C SER A 167 -9.07 -6.21 -21.51
N LYS A 168 -8.34 -5.49 -20.65
CA LYS A 168 -8.36 -4.02 -20.60
C LYS A 168 -7.14 -3.38 -21.27
N ILE A 169 -6.12 -4.14 -21.63
CA ILE A 169 -4.94 -3.61 -22.33
C ILE A 169 -5.39 -3.06 -23.70
N GLY A 170 -5.00 -1.81 -23.98
CA GLY A 170 -5.42 -1.09 -25.19
C GLY A 170 -6.83 -0.48 -25.16
N ASN A 171 -7.56 -0.63 -24.05
CA ASN A 171 -8.85 0.06 -23.88
C ASN A 171 -8.62 1.55 -23.61
N THR A 172 -9.27 2.42 -24.38
CA THR A 172 -9.13 3.88 -24.30
C THR A 172 -9.68 4.48 -23.01
N ASP A 173 -10.58 3.79 -22.31
CA ASP A 173 -11.20 4.24 -21.05
C ASP A 173 -10.39 3.78 -19.81
N VAL A 174 -9.26 3.11 -20.03
CA VAL A 174 -8.39 2.59 -18.97
C VAL A 174 -6.96 3.11 -19.17
N GLN A 175 -6.32 3.52 -18.09
CA GLN A 175 -4.90 3.84 -18.05
C GLN A 175 -4.20 2.87 -17.08
N ILE A 176 -3.18 2.19 -17.56
CA ILE A 176 -2.38 1.27 -16.77
C ILE A 176 -1.17 2.03 -16.23
N ILE A 177 -0.92 1.96 -14.93
CA ILE A 177 0.07 2.77 -14.24
C ILE A 177 1.14 1.86 -13.63
N ASP A 178 2.36 1.94 -14.14
CA ASP A 178 3.52 1.29 -13.53
C ASP A 178 4.06 2.14 -12.39
N THR A 179 3.97 1.62 -11.17
CA THR A 179 4.40 2.33 -9.97
C THR A 179 5.77 1.89 -9.47
N ARG A 180 6.43 0.99 -10.19
CA ARG A 180 7.79 0.54 -9.89
C ARG A 180 8.80 1.67 -10.08
N LEU A 181 10.05 1.40 -9.74
CA LEU A 181 11.12 2.35 -10.03
C LEU A 181 11.28 2.53 -11.54
N GLU A 182 11.70 3.72 -11.98
CA GLU A 182 11.96 4.03 -13.38
C GLU A 182 12.92 3.01 -14.04
N VAL A 183 13.90 2.51 -13.28
CA VAL A 183 14.84 1.50 -13.79
C VAL A 183 14.18 0.14 -14.03
N GLU A 184 13.12 -0.20 -13.28
CA GLU A 184 12.33 -1.43 -13.50
C GLU A 184 11.45 -1.29 -14.74
N TYR A 185 10.81 -0.14 -14.92
CA TYR A 185 10.04 0.20 -16.11
C TYR A 185 10.91 0.08 -17.37
N ASN A 186 12.13 0.61 -17.34
CA ASN A 186 13.12 0.57 -18.41
C ASN A 186 13.85 -0.78 -18.54
N GLY A 187 13.38 -1.83 -17.90
CA GLY A 187 13.82 -3.20 -18.13
C GLY A 187 14.84 -3.77 -17.15
N ARG A 188 15.10 -3.11 -16.00
CA ARG A 188 15.91 -3.74 -14.97
C ARG A 188 15.06 -4.71 -14.14
N VAL A 189 15.43 -5.99 -14.13
CA VAL A 189 14.86 -6.99 -13.23
C VAL A 189 15.54 -6.86 -11.87
N ILE A 190 14.74 -6.67 -10.80
CA ILE A 190 15.25 -6.47 -9.42
C ILE A 190 14.85 -7.65 -8.51
N TYR A 191 13.63 -8.15 -8.63
CA TYR A 191 13.07 -9.13 -7.69
C TYR A 191 12.95 -10.55 -8.27
N GLY A 192 13.48 -10.79 -9.46
CA GLY A 192 13.47 -12.11 -10.11
C GLY A 192 12.26 -12.34 -11.02
N GLU A 193 11.65 -11.26 -11.55
CA GLU A 193 10.62 -11.33 -12.57
C GLU A 193 11.16 -12.02 -13.85
N ASN A 194 10.34 -12.83 -14.51
CA ASN A 194 10.76 -13.63 -15.67
C ASN A 194 10.98 -12.82 -16.96
N LYS A 195 10.49 -11.59 -17.03
CA LYS A 195 10.68 -10.69 -18.17
C LYS A 195 11.06 -9.28 -17.69
N ALA A 196 11.87 -8.60 -18.50
CA ALA A 196 12.27 -7.21 -18.33
C ALA A 196 11.35 -6.28 -19.11
N GLY A 197 11.03 -5.11 -18.56
CA GLY A 197 10.17 -4.09 -19.21
C GLY A 197 8.88 -3.84 -18.45
N HIS A 198 7.82 -3.45 -19.18
CA HIS A 198 6.55 -3.03 -18.59
C HIS A 198 5.34 -3.54 -19.42
N ILE A 199 4.13 -3.38 -18.87
CA ILE A 199 2.88 -3.71 -19.57
C ILE A 199 2.68 -2.75 -20.75
N PRO A 200 2.33 -3.22 -21.95
CA PRO A 200 2.11 -2.36 -23.11
C PRO A 200 1.18 -1.19 -22.84
N GLY A 201 1.63 0.03 -23.13
CA GLY A 201 0.90 1.27 -22.93
C GLY A 201 0.82 1.75 -21.47
N ALA A 202 1.56 1.14 -20.56
CA ALA A 202 1.62 1.60 -19.17
C ALA A 202 2.33 2.97 -19.05
N ILE A 203 1.80 3.82 -18.18
CA ILE A 203 2.39 5.10 -17.82
C ILE A 203 3.29 4.91 -16.61
N SER A 204 4.56 5.32 -16.70
CA SER A 204 5.50 5.30 -15.57
C SER A 204 5.15 6.40 -14.56
N LEU A 205 4.74 5.99 -13.35
CA LEU A 205 4.48 6.85 -12.20
C LEU A 205 5.12 6.23 -10.95
N PRO A 206 6.44 6.32 -10.79
CA PRO A 206 7.16 5.68 -9.70
C PRO A 206 6.65 6.12 -8.33
N PHE A 207 6.37 5.16 -7.42
CA PHE A 207 5.81 5.42 -6.09
C PHE A 207 6.64 6.43 -5.28
N ASN A 208 7.97 6.36 -5.37
CA ASN A 208 8.90 7.24 -4.67
C ASN A 208 8.94 8.66 -5.26
N SER A 209 8.36 8.90 -6.43
CA SER A 209 8.22 10.24 -7.00
C SER A 209 7.15 11.09 -6.31
N LEU A 210 6.28 10.49 -5.50
CA LEU A 210 5.20 11.19 -4.80
C LEU A 210 5.67 11.85 -3.50
N VAL A 211 6.83 11.48 -2.99
CA VAL A 211 7.41 12.05 -1.75
C VAL A 211 8.59 12.99 -2.06
N ASP A 212 8.91 13.84 -1.09
CA ASP A 212 10.11 14.65 -1.12
C ASP A 212 11.35 13.88 -0.60
N SER A 213 12.51 14.55 -0.57
CA SER A 213 13.77 13.96 -0.10
C SER A 213 13.78 13.62 1.41
N ASN A 214 12.82 14.13 2.18
CA ASN A 214 12.68 13.86 3.60
C ASN A 214 11.64 12.76 3.88
N GLY A 215 10.99 12.25 2.83
CA GLY A 215 9.97 11.21 2.90
C GLY A 215 8.56 11.71 3.17
N PHE A 216 8.31 13.00 3.11
CA PHE A 216 6.96 13.55 3.22
C PHE A 216 6.25 13.56 1.88
N LEU A 217 4.96 13.26 1.90
CA LEU A 217 4.11 13.37 0.71
C LEU A 217 4.16 14.82 0.20
N LYS A 218 4.36 14.97 -1.12
CA LYS A 218 4.30 16.30 -1.75
C LYS A 218 2.91 16.90 -1.62
N SER A 219 2.81 18.25 -1.68
CA SER A 219 1.51 18.92 -1.58
C SER A 219 0.55 18.47 -2.70
N ARG A 220 -0.75 18.57 -2.43
CA ARG A 220 -1.81 18.25 -3.39
C ARG A 220 -1.59 18.95 -4.74
N GLU A 221 -1.29 20.24 -4.73
CA GLU A 221 -1.06 21.03 -5.94
C GLU A 221 0.10 20.46 -6.77
N VAL A 222 1.22 20.12 -6.11
CA VAL A 222 2.39 19.52 -6.79
C VAL A 222 2.03 18.17 -7.39
N LEU A 223 1.28 17.34 -6.66
CA LEU A 223 0.88 16.01 -7.11
C LEU A 223 -0.14 16.08 -8.25
N GLU A 224 -1.15 16.96 -8.14
CA GLU A 224 -2.14 17.15 -9.22
C GLU A 224 -1.47 17.59 -10.52
N LYS A 225 -0.52 18.53 -10.43
CA LYS A 225 0.27 18.93 -11.58
C LYS A 225 1.09 17.76 -12.13
N TYR A 226 1.78 17.02 -11.26
CA TYR A 226 2.65 15.91 -11.66
C TYR A 226 1.88 14.80 -12.39
N VAL A 227 0.75 14.36 -11.87
CA VAL A 227 -0.06 13.31 -12.52
C VAL A 227 -0.70 13.80 -13.82
N THR A 228 -1.06 15.09 -13.89
CA THR A 228 -1.58 15.71 -15.12
C THR A 228 -0.50 15.78 -16.19
N ASP A 229 0.72 16.21 -15.84
CA ASP A 229 1.86 16.25 -16.77
C ASP A 229 2.24 14.85 -17.29
N LYS A 230 1.99 13.78 -16.51
CA LYS A 230 2.11 12.38 -16.92
C LYS A 230 0.95 11.90 -17.81
N GLY A 231 -0.06 12.72 -18.04
CA GLY A 231 -1.20 12.40 -18.90
C GLY A 231 -2.32 11.58 -18.25
N LEU A 232 -2.40 11.55 -16.92
CA LEU A 232 -3.50 10.88 -16.24
C LEU A 232 -4.80 11.67 -16.42
N ASP A 233 -5.89 10.96 -16.74
CA ASP A 233 -7.23 11.49 -16.98
C ASP A 233 -8.20 10.97 -15.91
N LYS A 234 -8.81 11.89 -15.14
CA LYS A 234 -9.79 11.56 -14.07
C LYS A 234 -11.07 10.89 -14.59
N ASN A 235 -11.35 10.99 -15.89
CA ASN A 235 -12.52 10.35 -16.49
C ASN A 235 -12.27 8.87 -16.86
N LYS A 236 -11.03 8.40 -16.68
CA LYS A 236 -10.63 7.02 -16.99
C LYS A 236 -10.37 6.21 -15.73
N LEU A 237 -10.58 4.89 -15.83
CA LEU A 237 -10.12 3.98 -14.78
C LEU A 237 -8.61 3.92 -14.76
N GLN A 238 -8.01 4.16 -13.60
CA GLN A 238 -6.59 3.96 -13.36
C GLN A 238 -6.37 2.54 -12.82
N VAL A 239 -5.48 1.77 -13.43
CA VAL A 239 -5.08 0.45 -12.95
C VAL A 239 -3.62 0.50 -12.55
N THR A 240 -3.35 0.51 -11.24
CA THR A 240 -1.99 0.54 -10.71
C THR A 240 -1.40 -0.86 -10.59
N TYR A 241 -0.11 -1.01 -10.84
CA TYR A 241 0.64 -2.23 -10.56
C TYR A 241 2.08 -1.92 -10.11
N CYS A 242 2.68 -2.85 -9.39
CA CYS A 242 4.12 -2.83 -9.10
C CYS A 242 4.72 -4.23 -9.31
N THR A 243 5.51 -4.75 -8.39
CA THR A 243 5.98 -6.15 -8.45
C THR A 243 4.97 -7.12 -7.83
N THR A 244 4.43 -6.80 -6.62
CA THR A 244 3.52 -7.65 -5.82
C THR A 244 2.36 -6.87 -5.20
N GLY A 245 2.00 -5.69 -5.71
CA GLY A 245 0.83 -4.90 -5.31
C GLY A 245 1.02 -3.92 -4.14
N VAL A 246 2.13 -3.96 -3.39
CA VAL A 246 2.35 -3.09 -2.22
C VAL A 246 2.58 -1.63 -2.61
N ARG A 247 3.61 -1.34 -3.42
CA ARG A 247 3.91 0.02 -3.93
C ARG A 247 2.76 0.60 -4.74
N ALA A 248 2.05 -0.28 -5.45
CA ALA A 248 0.89 0.10 -6.25
C ALA A 248 -0.29 0.54 -5.37
N SER A 249 -0.50 -0.08 -4.21
CA SER A 249 -1.51 0.35 -3.24
C SER A 249 -1.23 1.76 -2.70
N TYR A 250 0.05 2.11 -2.49
CA TYR A 250 0.43 3.47 -2.08
C TYR A 250 0.01 4.51 -3.12
N VAL A 251 0.37 4.27 -4.39
CA VAL A 251 -0.03 5.17 -5.48
C VAL A 251 -1.54 5.20 -5.65
N ALA A 252 -2.23 4.04 -5.52
CA ALA A 252 -3.69 3.96 -5.61
C ALA A 252 -4.38 4.84 -4.57
N VAL A 253 -3.96 4.77 -3.30
CA VAL A 253 -4.52 5.60 -2.22
C VAL A 253 -4.33 7.10 -2.51
N ILE A 254 -3.16 7.50 -2.99
CA ILE A 254 -2.89 8.92 -3.31
C ILE A 254 -3.71 9.37 -4.53
N LEU A 255 -3.83 8.56 -5.57
CA LEU A 255 -4.67 8.89 -6.73
C LEU A 255 -6.16 8.98 -6.35
N GLU A 256 -6.67 8.09 -5.48
CA GLU A 256 -8.03 8.18 -4.93
C GLU A 256 -8.23 9.51 -4.17
N GLU A 257 -7.28 9.91 -3.33
CA GLU A 257 -7.31 11.20 -2.63
C GLU A 257 -7.27 12.40 -3.59
N LEU A 258 -6.66 12.27 -4.76
CA LEU A 258 -6.67 13.26 -5.85
C LEU A 258 -7.95 13.21 -6.70
N GLY A 259 -8.87 12.29 -6.42
CA GLY A 259 -10.18 12.16 -7.09
C GLY A 259 -10.20 11.30 -8.36
N PHE A 260 -9.23 10.39 -8.52
CA PHE A 260 -9.27 9.39 -9.57
C PHE A 260 -10.05 8.14 -9.13
N THR A 261 -10.63 7.43 -10.11
CA THR A 261 -11.12 6.06 -9.90
C THR A 261 -9.98 5.10 -10.13
N VAL A 262 -9.63 4.31 -9.10
CA VAL A 262 -8.43 3.46 -9.13
C VAL A 262 -8.77 2.03 -8.76
N ARG A 263 -8.11 1.07 -9.41
CA ARG A 263 -8.05 -0.34 -9.00
C ARG A 263 -6.60 -0.81 -9.01
N ASN A 264 -6.23 -1.61 -8.03
CA ASN A 264 -4.88 -2.19 -7.98
C ASN A 264 -4.87 -3.56 -8.65
N TYR A 265 -3.93 -3.80 -9.56
CA TYR A 265 -3.66 -5.13 -10.08
C TYR A 265 -2.86 -5.92 -9.04
N GLU A 266 -3.56 -6.76 -8.27
CA GLU A 266 -3.02 -7.42 -7.07
C GLU A 266 -1.84 -8.36 -7.38
N PRO A 267 -1.94 -9.32 -8.35
CA PRO A 267 -0.82 -10.19 -8.68
C PRO A 267 0.38 -9.45 -9.31
N SER A 268 0.13 -8.25 -9.80
CA SER A 268 1.13 -7.29 -10.31
C SER A 268 2.10 -7.85 -11.37
N PHE A 269 3.24 -7.19 -11.55
CA PHE A 269 4.15 -7.50 -12.64
C PHE A 269 4.81 -8.88 -12.49
N ALA A 270 5.03 -9.35 -11.26
CA ALA A 270 5.56 -10.70 -11.05
C ALA A 270 4.70 -11.77 -11.74
N ARG A 271 3.37 -11.64 -11.67
CA ARG A 271 2.43 -12.50 -12.39
C ARG A 271 2.36 -12.17 -13.87
N TYR A 272 2.22 -10.87 -14.19
CA TYR A 272 2.08 -10.43 -15.57
C TYR A 272 3.23 -10.86 -16.46
N ALA A 273 4.47 -10.80 -15.98
CA ALA A 273 5.67 -11.23 -16.69
C ALA A 273 5.65 -12.73 -17.11
N ASN A 274 4.81 -13.55 -16.45
CA ASN A 274 4.64 -14.96 -16.81
C ASN A 274 3.62 -15.20 -17.92
N VAL A 275 2.63 -14.30 -18.09
CA VAL A 275 1.45 -14.57 -18.92
C VAL A 275 1.20 -13.53 -20.01
N GLY A 276 1.69 -12.29 -19.82
CA GLY A 276 1.45 -11.18 -20.73
C GLY A 276 2.61 -10.87 -21.66
N GLU A 277 2.34 -10.03 -22.65
CA GLU A 277 3.35 -9.38 -23.47
C GLU A 277 4.01 -8.25 -22.67
N VAL A 278 5.34 -8.15 -22.76
CA VAL A 278 6.13 -7.11 -22.10
C VAL A 278 6.88 -6.31 -23.16
N VAL A 279 6.91 -5.00 -23.01
CA VAL A 279 7.60 -4.10 -23.93
C VAL A 279 8.73 -3.33 -23.23
N LEU A 280 9.67 -2.85 -24.04
CA LEU A 280 10.71 -1.90 -23.69
C LEU A 280 10.56 -0.74 -24.68
N ASP A 281 10.40 0.49 -24.21
CA ASP A 281 10.34 1.70 -25.03
C ASP A 281 11.75 2.21 -25.34
#